data_01409fe9d2db6418c2f3086b6f56c77b
#
_entry.id   01409fe9d2db6418c2f3086b6f56c77b
#
_cell.length_a   1.000
_cell.length_b   1.000
_cell.length_c   1.000
_cell.angle_alpha   90.00
_cell.angle_beta   90.00
_cell.angle_gamma   90.00
#
_symmetry.space_group_name_H-M   'P 1'
#
loop_
_entity.id
_entity.type
_entity.pdbx_description
1 polymer ?
#
loop_
_entity_poly.entity_id
_entity_poly.type
_entity_poly.pdbx_seq_one_letter_code
_entity_poly.pdbx_strand_id
1 'polypeptide(L)'
;MHLDVTANMRYDRATHAFLSHRLKPHSNTIDVGCHKGEVMEWMLAFAPQGKHWGFEPIPTMAQALRKKFVSTSVEIKELALSDHNDKTTFHWVKNAPAYSGIKRRTYALDQPQIEYIEVQCAQLDDVCTLSKVDLMKIDVEGGEWQVLQGAKRIIARDQPDIIFEFGKGASEFYHTTPEMMFDFFDNLGYQVHPLNKHWRESKGLSKEEMEACFETGSAYYFFAISTPIND
;
A
#
# COMPACT_ATOMS: atom_id res chain seq x y z
N MET A 1 -22.44 -6.17 -24.13
CA MET A 1 -22.59 -5.49 -22.84
C MET A 1 -21.19 -5.05 -22.40
N HIS A 2 -20.81 -3.78 -22.73
CA HIS A 2 -19.56 -3.19 -22.27
C HIS A 2 -19.76 -2.85 -20.79
N LEU A 3 -19.18 -3.66 -19.92
CA LEU A 3 -18.95 -3.27 -18.54
C LEU A 3 -17.84 -2.22 -18.60
N ASP A 4 -18.16 -0.95 -18.32
CA ASP A 4 -17.19 0.09 -18.08
C ASP A 4 -16.37 -0.29 -16.85
N VAL A 5 -15.24 -0.93 -17.09
CA VAL A 5 -14.29 -1.33 -16.04
C VAL A 5 -13.55 -0.08 -15.62
N THR A 6 -13.86 0.44 -14.43
CA THR A 6 -13.17 1.60 -13.86
C THR A 6 -11.67 1.32 -13.73
N ALA A 7 -10.85 2.39 -13.62
CA ALA A 7 -9.41 2.26 -13.41
C ALA A 7 -9.12 1.40 -12.16
N ASN A 8 -9.85 1.66 -11.05
CA ASN A 8 -9.68 0.90 -9.80
C ASN A 8 -9.96 -0.60 -9.99
N MET A 9 -11.04 -0.98 -10.68
CA MET A 9 -11.29 -2.40 -10.98
C MET A 9 -10.19 -3.07 -11.81
N ARG A 10 -9.46 -2.31 -12.64
CA ARG A 10 -8.31 -2.82 -13.38
C ARG A 10 -7.11 -3.06 -12.47
N TYR A 11 -6.86 -2.13 -11.53
CA TYR A 11 -5.81 -2.29 -10.53
C TYR A 11 -6.12 -3.42 -9.56
N ASP A 12 -7.36 -3.56 -9.09
CA ASP A 12 -7.79 -4.68 -8.24
C ASP A 12 -7.50 -6.04 -8.91
N ARG A 13 -7.84 -6.17 -10.19
CA ARG A 13 -7.55 -7.40 -10.95
C ARG A 13 -6.06 -7.65 -11.12
N ALA A 14 -5.28 -6.59 -11.36
CA ALA A 14 -3.83 -6.71 -11.50
C ALA A 14 -3.18 -7.07 -10.16
N THR A 15 -3.61 -6.43 -9.06
CA THR A 15 -3.20 -6.76 -7.69
C THR A 15 -3.50 -8.22 -7.36
N HIS A 16 -4.73 -8.67 -7.58
CA HIS A 16 -5.12 -10.07 -7.34
C HIS A 16 -4.25 -11.05 -8.15
N ALA A 17 -4.02 -10.76 -9.43
CA ALA A 17 -3.18 -11.60 -10.29
C ALA A 17 -1.72 -11.60 -9.84
N PHE A 18 -1.19 -10.44 -9.41
CA PHE A 18 0.16 -10.32 -8.87
C PHE A 18 0.32 -11.13 -7.57
N LEU A 19 -0.59 -10.96 -6.61
CA LEU A 19 -0.59 -11.70 -5.35
C LEU A 19 -0.66 -13.21 -5.57
N SER A 20 -1.55 -13.68 -6.45
CA SER A 20 -1.70 -15.12 -6.75
C SER A 20 -0.46 -15.75 -7.37
N HIS A 21 0.36 -14.95 -8.05
CA HIS A 21 1.62 -15.42 -8.65
C HIS A 21 2.81 -15.37 -7.67
N ARG A 22 2.88 -14.33 -6.86
CA ARG A 22 4.05 -14.07 -6.00
C ARG A 22 3.97 -14.77 -4.63
N LEU A 23 2.76 -14.88 -4.07
CA LEU A 23 2.60 -15.47 -2.74
C LEU A 23 2.75 -17.00 -2.78
N LYS A 24 3.42 -17.51 -1.77
CA LYS A 24 3.53 -18.95 -1.47
C LYS A 24 2.66 -19.24 -0.23
N PRO A 25 2.28 -20.51 0.02
CA PRO A 25 1.40 -20.85 1.14
C PRO A 25 1.86 -20.35 2.53
N HIS A 26 3.16 -20.18 2.73
CA HIS A 26 3.77 -19.72 4.00
C HIS A 26 4.22 -18.24 3.96
N SER A 27 3.92 -17.49 2.90
CA SER A 27 4.34 -16.09 2.80
C SER A 27 3.70 -15.23 3.88
N ASN A 28 4.50 -14.41 4.54
CA ASN A 28 4.01 -13.41 5.48
C ASN A 28 3.80 -12.09 4.76
N THR A 29 2.67 -11.43 5.02
CA THR A 29 2.31 -10.22 4.29
C THR A 29 1.91 -9.07 5.22
N ILE A 30 2.07 -7.85 4.71
CA ILE A 30 1.62 -6.62 5.37
C ILE A 30 0.73 -5.84 4.41
N ASP A 31 -0.45 -5.41 4.88
CA ASP A 31 -1.36 -4.52 4.18
C ASP A 31 -1.47 -3.20 4.96
N VAL A 32 -0.91 -2.12 4.41
CA VAL A 32 -0.92 -0.78 5.00
C VAL A 32 -2.02 0.04 4.33
N GLY A 33 -3.00 0.46 5.13
CA GLY A 33 -4.26 1.02 4.63
C GLY A 33 -5.24 -0.09 4.21
N CYS A 34 -5.59 -0.95 5.18
CA CYS A 34 -6.44 -2.12 4.94
C CYS A 34 -7.86 -1.78 4.48
N HIS A 35 -8.38 -0.60 4.83
CA HIS A 35 -9.74 -0.17 4.50
C HIS A 35 -10.80 -1.23 4.87
N LYS A 36 -11.42 -1.93 3.87
CA LYS A 36 -12.41 -3.01 4.09
C LYS A 36 -11.79 -4.41 4.12
N GLY A 37 -10.48 -4.51 3.92
CA GLY A 37 -9.72 -5.75 3.99
C GLY A 37 -9.88 -6.67 2.78
N GLU A 38 -10.19 -6.14 1.60
CA GLU A 38 -10.34 -6.93 0.38
C GLU A 38 -8.99 -7.52 -0.06
N VAL A 39 -7.92 -6.72 -0.02
CA VAL A 39 -6.57 -7.20 -0.36
C VAL A 39 -6.07 -8.19 0.70
N MET A 40 -6.36 -7.95 1.97
CA MET A 40 -6.04 -8.87 3.06
C MET A 40 -6.73 -10.24 2.90
N GLU A 41 -7.96 -10.29 2.38
CA GLU A 41 -8.64 -11.56 2.05
C GLU A 41 -7.89 -12.34 0.97
N TRP A 42 -7.39 -11.66 -0.05
CA TRP A 42 -6.59 -12.30 -1.09
C TRP A 42 -5.24 -12.80 -0.55
N MET A 43 -4.57 -11.99 0.27
CA MET A 43 -3.32 -12.39 0.94
C MET A 43 -3.52 -13.66 1.77
N LEU A 44 -4.56 -13.71 2.59
CA LEU A 44 -4.91 -14.89 3.39
C LEU A 44 -5.25 -16.10 2.52
N ALA A 45 -5.98 -15.89 1.42
CA ALA A 45 -6.36 -16.99 0.51
C ALA A 45 -5.15 -17.61 -0.22
N PHE A 46 -4.19 -16.78 -0.64
CA PHE A 46 -3.00 -17.26 -1.37
C PHE A 46 -1.87 -17.72 -0.46
N ALA A 47 -1.84 -17.27 0.79
CA ALA A 47 -0.83 -17.65 1.78
C ALA A 47 -1.48 -18.12 3.11
N PRO A 48 -2.29 -19.19 3.10
CA PRO A 48 -3.12 -19.57 4.25
C PRO A 48 -2.31 -20.04 5.48
N GLN A 49 -1.02 -20.33 5.32
CA GLN A 49 -0.11 -20.76 6.38
C GLN A 49 0.85 -19.63 6.81
N GLY A 50 0.74 -18.45 6.17
CA GLY A 50 1.49 -17.27 6.52
C GLY A 50 0.88 -16.52 7.70
N LYS A 51 1.60 -15.49 8.15
CA LYS A 51 1.13 -14.49 9.11
C LYS A 51 0.87 -13.19 8.36
N HIS A 52 -0.26 -12.56 8.64
CA HIS A 52 -0.68 -11.37 7.92
C HIS A 52 -0.95 -10.23 8.90
N TRP A 53 -0.37 -9.08 8.64
CA TRP A 53 -0.60 -7.89 9.43
C TRP A 53 -1.29 -6.82 8.60
N GLY A 54 -2.37 -6.28 9.15
CA GLY A 54 -3.10 -5.16 8.56
C GLY A 54 -3.04 -3.93 9.44
N PHE A 55 -2.81 -2.77 8.82
CA PHE A 55 -2.77 -1.47 9.50
C PHE A 55 -3.92 -0.60 9.00
N GLU A 56 -4.77 -0.18 9.96
CA GLU A 56 -5.92 0.67 9.69
C GLU A 56 -6.11 1.64 10.86
N PRO A 57 -5.88 2.95 10.66
CA PRO A 57 -5.92 3.93 11.75
C PRO A 57 -7.33 4.29 12.23
N ILE A 58 -8.38 4.12 11.41
CA ILE A 58 -9.74 4.49 11.79
C ILE A 58 -10.30 3.44 12.75
N PRO A 59 -10.61 3.79 14.03
CA PRO A 59 -10.95 2.81 15.07
C PRO A 59 -12.14 1.91 14.71
N THR A 60 -13.19 2.48 14.13
CA THR A 60 -14.39 1.72 13.73
C THR A 60 -14.10 0.73 12.60
N MET A 61 -13.22 1.08 11.67
CA MET A 61 -12.79 0.20 10.58
C MET A 61 -11.85 -0.89 11.10
N ALA A 62 -10.87 -0.54 11.92
CA ALA A 62 -9.99 -1.52 12.57
C ALA A 62 -10.78 -2.54 13.39
N GLN A 63 -11.82 -2.09 14.14
CA GLN A 63 -12.72 -3.00 14.86
C GLN A 63 -13.50 -3.93 13.91
N ALA A 64 -14.02 -3.41 12.80
CA ALA A 64 -14.73 -4.21 11.81
C ALA A 64 -13.81 -5.28 11.18
N LEU A 65 -12.56 -4.89 10.85
CA LEU A 65 -11.54 -5.81 10.34
C LEU A 65 -11.17 -6.91 11.35
N ARG A 66 -10.99 -6.57 12.63
CA ARG A 66 -10.74 -7.56 13.70
C ARG A 66 -11.88 -8.57 13.83
N LYS A 67 -13.13 -8.13 13.64
CA LYS A 67 -14.29 -9.05 13.59
C LYS A 67 -14.31 -9.90 12.33
N LYS A 68 -13.98 -9.30 11.17
CA LYS A 68 -13.95 -9.99 9.87
C LYS A 68 -12.92 -11.12 9.86
N PHE A 69 -11.74 -10.89 10.44
CA PHE A 69 -10.62 -11.83 10.44
C PHE A 69 -10.47 -12.63 11.75
N VAL A 70 -11.49 -12.65 12.60
CA VAL A 70 -11.46 -13.46 13.82
C VAL A 70 -11.16 -14.94 13.49
N SER A 71 -10.29 -15.56 14.29
CA SER A 71 -9.88 -16.96 14.12
C SER A 71 -9.08 -17.26 12.83
N THR A 72 -8.45 -16.24 12.24
CA THR A 72 -7.50 -16.38 11.14
C THR A 72 -6.08 -16.03 11.60
N SER A 73 -5.09 -16.15 10.70
CA SER A 73 -3.71 -15.70 10.92
C SER A 73 -3.50 -14.21 10.68
N VAL A 74 -4.57 -13.42 10.55
CA VAL A 74 -4.54 -11.97 10.34
C VAL A 74 -4.57 -11.23 11.67
N GLU A 75 -3.63 -10.30 11.86
CA GLU A 75 -3.60 -9.39 13.00
C GLU A 75 -3.81 -7.95 12.54
N ILE A 76 -4.83 -7.28 13.06
CA ILE A 76 -5.17 -5.89 12.71
C ILE A 76 -4.65 -4.93 13.78
N LYS A 77 -3.77 -4.03 13.36
CA LYS A 77 -3.18 -2.94 14.15
C LYS A 77 -3.95 -1.64 13.86
N GLU A 78 -4.44 -1.01 14.92
CA GLU A 78 -5.08 0.31 14.87
C GLU A 78 -4.00 1.39 14.94
N LEU A 79 -3.25 1.53 13.84
CA LEU A 79 -2.10 2.41 13.70
C LEU A 79 -2.08 3.01 12.30
N ALA A 80 -1.63 4.26 12.19
CA ALA A 80 -1.16 4.83 10.95
C ALA A 80 0.36 4.59 10.85
N LEU A 81 0.82 3.91 9.79
CA LEU A 81 2.26 3.80 9.58
C LEU A 81 2.82 5.08 8.97
N SER A 82 4.01 5.48 9.43
CA SER A 82 4.70 6.69 9.02
C SER A 82 6.21 6.56 9.32
N ASP A 83 6.95 7.66 9.15
CA ASP A 83 8.38 7.78 9.43
C ASP A 83 8.70 8.17 10.89
N HIS A 84 7.70 8.25 11.76
CA HIS A 84 7.84 8.65 13.16
C HIS A 84 6.86 7.91 14.07
N ASN A 85 7.15 7.93 15.37
CA ASN A 85 6.32 7.33 16.42
C ASN A 85 5.71 8.45 17.27
N ASP A 86 4.51 8.90 16.94
CA ASP A 86 3.79 9.94 17.70
C ASP A 86 2.29 9.86 17.41
N LYS A 87 1.52 10.70 18.07
CA LYS A 87 0.13 10.94 17.73
C LYS A 87 0.01 12.02 16.66
N THR A 88 -0.93 11.84 15.75
CA THR A 88 -1.19 12.83 14.71
C THR A 88 -2.68 13.01 14.46
N THR A 89 -3.02 14.16 13.87
CA THR A 89 -4.38 14.40 13.37
C THR A 89 -4.58 13.64 12.06
N PHE A 90 -5.67 12.88 11.99
CA PHE A 90 -6.07 12.14 10.81
C PHE A 90 -7.39 12.69 10.27
N HIS A 91 -7.45 12.93 8.97
CA HIS A 91 -8.61 13.47 8.28
C HIS A 91 -9.50 12.30 7.82
N TRP A 92 -10.50 11.95 8.61
CA TRP A 92 -11.44 10.89 8.28
C TRP A 92 -12.57 11.43 7.40
N VAL A 93 -12.61 11.03 6.15
CA VAL A 93 -13.68 11.36 5.20
C VAL A 93 -14.82 10.36 5.37
N LYS A 94 -15.83 10.68 6.18
CA LYS A 94 -16.88 9.74 6.63
C LYS A 94 -17.72 9.16 5.50
N ASN A 95 -18.02 9.96 4.48
CA ASN A 95 -18.80 9.54 3.32
C ASN A 95 -17.96 8.93 2.18
N ALA A 96 -16.62 8.87 2.35
CA ALA A 96 -15.70 8.20 1.43
C ALA A 96 -14.39 7.83 2.17
N PRO A 97 -14.41 6.83 3.08
CA PRO A 97 -13.27 6.53 3.95
C PRO A 97 -11.96 6.19 3.21
N ALA A 98 -12.05 5.71 1.98
CA ALA A 98 -10.88 5.47 1.13
C ALA A 98 -10.04 6.72 0.84
N TYR A 99 -10.60 7.92 0.98
CA TYR A 99 -9.88 9.19 0.82
C TYR A 99 -9.28 9.74 2.12
N SER A 100 -9.35 8.99 3.21
CA SER A 100 -8.87 9.42 4.53
C SER A 100 -7.36 9.32 4.64
N GLY A 101 -6.70 10.30 5.31
CA GLY A 101 -5.25 10.32 5.43
C GLY A 101 -4.75 11.30 6.48
N ILE A 102 -3.45 11.27 6.76
CA ILE A 102 -2.80 12.19 7.71
C ILE A 102 -2.82 13.65 7.17
N LYS A 103 -2.70 13.83 5.86
CA LYS A 103 -2.78 15.16 5.25
C LYS A 103 -4.15 15.39 4.62
N ARG A 104 -4.66 16.61 4.78
CA ARG A 104 -5.81 17.05 3.99
C ARG A 104 -5.37 17.25 2.55
N ARG A 105 -6.16 16.74 1.61
CA ARG A 105 -5.93 16.88 0.17
C ARG A 105 -7.16 17.41 -0.55
N THR A 106 -7.08 17.62 -1.84
CA THR A 106 -8.24 17.89 -2.69
C THR A 106 -8.96 16.57 -2.94
N TYR A 107 -10.26 16.52 -2.66
CA TYR A 107 -11.06 15.33 -2.86
C TYR A 107 -11.88 15.46 -4.15
N ALA A 108 -11.86 14.41 -4.98
CA ALA A 108 -12.75 14.28 -6.13
C ALA A 108 -14.17 13.86 -5.65
N LEU A 109 -14.71 14.57 -4.66
CA LEU A 109 -15.96 14.29 -3.99
C LEU A 109 -16.71 15.59 -3.76
N ASP A 110 -17.97 15.62 -4.15
CA ASP A 110 -18.87 16.72 -3.80
C ASP A 110 -19.22 16.63 -2.30
N GLN A 111 -18.97 17.71 -1.55
CA GLN A 111 -19.21 17.84 -0.10
C GLN A 111 -18.58 16.73 0.78
N PRO A 112 -17.25 16.65 0.88
CA PRO A 112 -16.59 15.69 1.77
C PRO A 112 -16.94 15.97 3.24
N GLN A 113 -17.42 14.96 3.96
CA GLN A 113 -17.71 15.03 5.40
C GLN A 113 -16.45 14.63 6.17
N ILE A 114 -15.64 15.61 6.56
CA ILE A 114 -14.36 15.39 7.23
C ILE A 114 -14.53 15.50 8.74
N GLU A 115 -14.15 14.44 9.44
CA GLU A 115 -13.95 14.43 10.90
C GLU A 115 -12.45 14.36 11.19
N TYR A 116 -12.00 15.14 12.16
CA TYR A 116 -10.61 15.13 12.62
C TYR A 116 -10.51 14.23 13.83
N ILE A 117 -9.75 13.15 13.71
CA ILE A 117 -9.51 12.22 14.81
C ILE A 117 -8.01 12.19 15.14
N GLU A 118 -7.66 11.91 16.39
CA GLU A 118 -6.29 11.64 16.80
C GLU A 118 -6.02 10.15 16.59
N VAL A 119 -4.93 9.82 15.87
CA VAL A 119 -4.48 8.45 15.66
C VAL A 119 -3.03 8.29 16.12
N GLN A 120 -2.67 7.07 16.52
CA GLN A 120 -1.28 6.73 16.81
C GLN A 120 -0.55 6.44 15.50
N CYS A 121 0.57 7.15 15.27
CA CYS A 121 1.55 6.82 14.22
C CYS A 121 2.63 5.89 14.76
N ALA A 122 3.18 5.04 13.88
CA ALA A 122 4.31 4.19 14.20
C ALA A 122 5.19 3.94 12.97
N GLN A 123 6.48 3.74 13.19
CA GLN A 123 7.38 3.17 12.20
C GLN A 123 7.16 1.65 12.15
N LEU A 124 7.04 1.08 10.95
CA LEU A 124 6.90 -0.37 10.79
C LEU A 124 8.11 -1.11 11.40
N ASP A 125 9.29 -0.53 11.26
CA ASP A 125 10.54 -1.05 11.79
C ASP A 125 10.54 -1.24 13.31
N ASP A 126 9.70 -0.50 14.05
CA ASP A 126 9.65 -0.56 15.50
C ASP A 126 8.52 -1.45 16.03
N VAL A 127 7.47 -1.66 15.23
CA VAL A 127 6.30 -2.42 15.67
C VAL A 127 6.21 -3.81 15.07
N CYS A 128 6.89 -4.08 13.95
CA CYS A 128 6.80 -5.36 13.26
C CYS A 128 7.70 -6.41 13.91
N THR A 129 7.09 -7.50 14.38
CA THR A 129 7.78 -8.66 14.97
C THR A 129 7.77 -9.90 14.07
N LEU A 130 7.34 -9.77 12.82
CA LEU A 130 7.44 -10.84 11.84
C LEU A 130 8.91 -11.17 11.57
N SER A 131 9.24 -12.46 11.56
CA SER A 131 10.61 -12.92 11.30
C SER A 131 11.07 -12.64 9.87
N LYS A 132 10.11 -12.58 8.95
CA LYS A 132 10.28 -12.22 7.55
C LYS A 132 8.99 -11.62 7.01
N VAL A 133 9.09 -10.66 6.12
CA VAL A 133 8.00 -10.12 5.30
C VAL A 133 8.28 -10.47 3.85
N ASP A 134 7.36 -11.14 3.19
CA ASP A 134 7.52 -11.57 1.79
C ASP A 134 6.84 -10.61 0.81
N LEU A 135 5.77 -9.95 1.26
CA LEU A 135 5.06 -8.97 0.44
C LEU A 135 4.43 -7.88 1.31
N MET A 136 4.47 -6.64 0.82
CA MET A 136 3.84 -5.48 1.44
C MET A 136 2.97 -4.72 0.42
N LYS A 137 1.74 -4.36 0.80
CA LYS A 137 0.94 -3.39 0.06
C LYS A 137 0.87 -2.09 0.85
N ILE A 138 1.09 -0.95 0.20
CA ILE A 138 1.06 0.38 0.79
C ILE A 138 0.12 1.26 -0.03
N ASP A 139 -0.96 1.70 0.61
CA ASP A 139 -1.98 2.55 0.00
C ASP A 139 -2.60 3.39 1.12
N VAL A 140 -2.01 4.55 1.35
CA VAL A 140 -2.30 5.43 2.50
C VAL A 140 -2.57 6.87 2.08
N GLU A 141 -3.02 7.02 0.84
CA GLU A 141 -3.55 8.27 0.32
C GLU A 141 -2.52 9.42 0.32
N GLY A 142 -1.31 9.08 -0.19
CA GLY A 142 -0.19 9.99 -0.44
C GLY A 142 0.98 9.88 0.55
N GLY A 143 0.80 9.21 1.68
CA GLY A 143 1.82 9.02 2.71
C GLY A 143 2.75 7.82 2.50
N GLU A 144 2.79 7.24 1.29
CA GLU A 144 3.55 6.01 0.98
C GLU A 144 5.04 6.20 1.23
N TRP A 145 5.58 7.38 0.90
CA TRP A 145 6.97 7.71 1.18
C TRP A 145 7.31 7.62 2.67
N GLN A 146 6.47 8.18 3.54
CA GLN A 146 6.67 8.15 4.99
C GLN A 146 6.61 6.71 5.52
N VAL A 147 5.71 5.87 4.98
CA VAL A 147 5.66 4.45 5.32
C VAL A 147 6.94 3.74 4.91
N LEU A 148 7.44 3.96 3.70
CA LEU A 148 8.71 3.39 3.21
C LEU A 148 9.90 3.84 4.08
N GLN A 149 9.94 5.11 4.49
CA GLN A 149 10.98 5.61 5.39
C GLN A 149 10.96 4.93 6.76
N GLY A 150 9.75 4.67 7.31
CA GLY A 150 9.56 3.95 8.58
C GLY A 150 9.70 2.43 8.48
N ALA A 151 9.96 1.89 7.29
CA ALA A 151 10.10 0.46 7.02
C ALA A 151 11.48 0.05 6.46
N LYS A 152 12.44 0.98 6.44
CA LYS A 152 13.74 0.79 5.77
C LYS A 152 14.50 -0.45 6.22
N ARG A 153 14.51 -0.74 7.53
CA ARG A 153 15.23 -1.89 8.09
C ARG A 153 14.60 -3.20 7.63
N ILE A 154 13.28 -3.29 7.65
CA ILE A 154 12.53 -4.47 7.20
C ILE A 154 12.71 -4.65 5.69
N ILE A 155 12.58 -3.58 4.90
CA ILE A 155 12.75 -3.65 3.45
C ILE A 155 14.16 -4.10 3.09
N ALA A 156 15.20 -3.56 3.73
CA ALA A 156 16.59 -3.95 3.49
C ALA A 156 16.89 -5.40 3.94
N ARG A 157 16.29 -5.85 5.06
CA ARG A 157 16.50 -7.19 5.61
C ARG A 157 15.80 -8.27 4.79
N ASP A 158 14.55 -8.05 4.43
CA ASP A 158 13.65 -9.08 3.91
C ASP A 158 13.47 -9.02 2.40
N GLN A 159 13.72 -7.86 1.81
CA GLN A 159 13.48 -7.55 0.39
C GLN A 159 12.09 -8.02 -0.11
N PRO A 160 11.00 -7.61 0.57
CA PRO A 160 9.66 -8.02 0.19
C PRO A 160 9.28 -7.46 -1.19
N ASP A 161 8.40 -8.14 -1.91
CA ASP A 161 7.69 -7.50 -3.01
C ASP A 161 6.82 -6.36 -2.43
N ILE A 162 6.81 -5.21 -3.09
CA ILE A 162 6.05 -4.05 -2.59
C ILE A 162 5.08 -3.57 -3.66
N ILE A 163 3.78 -3.56 -3.35
CA ILE A 163 2.74 -2.90 -4.15
C ILE A 163 2.46 -1.55 -3.49
N PHE A 164 2.43 -0.48 -4.27
CA PHE A 164 2.18 0.85 -3.72
C PHE A 164 1.39 1.75 -4.68
N GLU A 165 0.56 2.63 -4.11
CA GLU A 165 -0.04 3.74 -4.84
C GLU A 165 0.93 4.91 -4.87
N PHE A 166 1.06 5.60 -6.01
CA PHE A 166 1.84 6.82 -6.12
C PHE A 166 1.37 7.64 -7.32
N GLY A 167 0.85 8.84 -7.08
CA GLY A 167 0.33 9.68 -8.16
C GLY A 167 -0.05 11.08 -7.71
N LYS A 168 -0.39 11.93 -8.68
CA LYS A 168 -0.90 13.27 -8.44
C LYS A 168 -2.23 13.26 -7.70
N GLY A 169 -2.44 14.30 -6.88
CA GLY A 169 -3.65 14.48 -6.09
C GLY A 169 -3.56 13.97 -4.65
N ALA A 170 -2.48 13.24 -4.33
CA ALA A 170 -2.22 12.76 -2.98
C ALA A 170 -0.77 13.00 -2.53
N SER A 171 0.22 12.46 -3.24
CA SER A 171 1.65 12.50 -2.88
C SER A 171 2.23 13.92 -2.81
N GLU A 172 1.71 14.86 -3.59
CA GLU A 172 2.14 16.27 -3.60
C GLU A 172 1.93 16.96 -2.25
N PHE A 173 0.87 16.59 -1.51
CA PHE A 173 0.61 17.14 -0.17
C PHE A 173 1.63 16.67 0.87
N TYR A 174 2.39 15.62 0.55
CA TYR A 174 3.49 15.11 1.34
C TYR A 174 4.86 15.52 0.79
N HIS A 175 4.89 16.33 -0.28
CA HIS A 175 6.11 16.77 -0.96
C HIS A 175 6.96 15.60 -1.49
N THR A 176 6.32 14.49 -1.82
CA THR A 176 6.98 13.31 -2.39
C THR A 176 7.08 13.47 -3.90
N THR A 177 8.27 13.28 -4.45
CA THR A 177 8.53 13.37 -5.89
C THR A 177 8.78 11.98 -6.50
N PRO A 178 8.56 11.82 -7.82
CA PRO A 178 8.93 10.58 -8.53
C PRO A 178 10.40 10.21 -8.35
N GLU A 179 11.29 11.20 -8.37
CA GLU A 179 12.72 10.99 -8.15
C GLU A 179 13.01 10.38 -6.77
N MET A 180 12.39 10.91 -5.70
CA MET A 180 12.56 10.36 -4.35
C MET A 180 12.13 8.90 -4.27
N MET A 181 10.98 8.56 -4.87
CA MET A 181 10.46 7.20 -4.90
C MET A 181 11.35 6.27 -5.73
N PHE A 182 11.76 6.71 -6.92
CA PHE A 182 12.65 5.92 -7.78
C PHE A 182 13.99 5.65 -7.11
N ASP A 183 14.67 6.70 -6.63
CA ASP A 183 15.98 6.58 -6.00
C ASP A 183 15.95 5.71 -4.74
N PHE A 184 14.86 5.72 -3.98
CA PHE A 184 14.70 4.83 -2.82
C PHE A 184 14.74 3.36 -3.23
N PHE A 185 13.99 2.99 -4.25
CA PHE A 185 13.93 1.61 -4.73
C PHE A 185 15.20 1.19 -5.44
N ASP A 186 15.75 2.04 -6.31
CA ASP A 186 16.99 1.77 -7.05
C ASP A 186 18.19 1.55 -6.10
N ASN A 187 18.35 2.40 -5.07
CA ASN A 187 19.39 2.27 -4.05
C ASN A 187 19.31 0.97 -3.24
N LEU A 188 18.13 0.34 -3.17
CA LEU A 188 17.91 -0.95 -2.50
C LEU A 188 17.95 -2.14 -3.47
N GLY A 189 18.25 -1.89 -4.75
CA GLY A 189 18.34 -2.94 -5.78
C GLY A 189 16.99 -3.43 -6.29
N TYR A 190 15.92 -2.64 -6.13
CA TYR A 190 14.61 -2.93 -6.67
C TYR A 190 14.42 -2.37 -8.08
N GLN A 191 13.60 -3.06 -8.85
CA GLN A 191 13.02 -2.54 -10.08
C GLN A 191 11.57 -2.16 -9.85
N VAL A 192 11.19 -0.95 -10.26
CA VAL A 192 9.80 -0.46 -10.17
C VAL A 192 9.09 -0.70 -11.50
N HIS A 193 7.89 -1.23 -11.44
CA HIS A 193 7.07 -1.56 -12.59
C HIS A 193 5.65 -1.01 -12.42
N PRO A 194 4.95 -0.60 -13.50
CA PRO A 194 3.55 -0.24 -13.42
C PRO A 194 2.69 -1.50 -13.19
N LEU A 195 1.80 -1.45 -12.22
CA LEU A 195 0.89 -2.54 -11.92
C LEU A 195 -0.32 -2.49 -12.88
N ASN A 196 -0.29 -3.27 -13.94
CA ASN A 196 -1.34 -3.37 -14.94
C ASN A 196 -1.53 -4.81 -15.42
N LYS A 197 -2.41 -5.05 -16.38
CA LYS A 197 -2.68 -6.41 -16.91
C LYS A 197 -1.48 -7.09 -17.57
N HIS A 198 -0.45 -6.34 -17.93
CA HIS A 198 0.78 -6.82 -18.59
C HIS A 198 1.98 -6.81 -17.64
N TRP A 199 1.75 -6.77 -16.33
CA TRP A 199 2.82 -6.65 -15.35
C TRP A 199 3.91 -7.72 -15.46
N ARG A 200 3.57 -8.94 -15.93
CA ARG A 200 4.54 -10.04 -16.12
C ARG A 200 5.57 -9.77 -17.22
N GLU A 201 5.15 -9.01 -18.24
CA GLU A 201 5.98 -8.65 -19.39
C GLU A 201 6.64 -7.27 -19.22
N SER A 202 6.35 -6.61 -18.10
CA SER A 202 6.83 -5.27 -17.80
C SER A 202 8.33 -5.27 -17.60
N LYS A 203 9.02 -4.34 -18.27
CA LYS A 203 10.39 -3.96 -17.91
C LYS A 203 10.33 -2.95 -16.78
N GLY A 204 11.35 -2.93 -15.92
CA GLY A 204 11.50 -1.89 -14.91
C GLY A 204 11.49 -0.51 -15.56
N LEU A 205 10.81 0.45 -14.92
CA LEU A 205 10.79 1.83 -15.36
C LEU A 205 12.15 2.48 -15.15
N SER A 206 12.52 3.40 -16.05
CA SER A 206 13.55 4.40 -15.77
C SER A 206 12.97 5.51 -14.88
N LYS A 207 13.84 6.38 -14.36
CA LYS A 207 13.43 7.56 -13.58
C LYS A 207 12.51 8.47 -14.40
N GLU A 208 12.87 8.73 -15.65
CA GLU A 208 12.10 9.56 -16.59
C GLU A 208 10.74 8.94 -16.92
N GLU A 209 10.67 7.62 -17.04
CA GLU A 209 9.41 6.91 -17.29
C GLU A 209 8.49 6.98 -16.06
N MET A 210 9.04 6.86 -14.85
CA MET A 210 8.27 7.00 -13.63
C MET A 210 7.75 8.44 -13.46
N GLU A 211 8.57 9.45 -13.77
CA GLU A 211 8.16 10.86 -13.79
C GLU A 211 7.05 11.09 -14.81
N ALA A 212 7.18 10.53 -16.03
CA ALA A 212 6.14 10.61 -17.05
C ALA A 212 4.82 9.97 -16.61
N CYS A 213 4.85 8.82 -15.91
CA CYS A 213 3.66 8.21 -15.32
C CYS A 213 2.99 9.16 -14.32
N PHE A 214 3.76 9.77 -13.44
CA PHE A 214 3.27 10.72 -12.44
C PHE A 214 2.64 11.95 -13.10
N GLU A 215 3.32 12.56 -14.08
CA GLU A 215 2.86 13.77 -14.77
C GLU A 215 1.59 13.54 -15.57
N THR A 216 1.48 12.41 -16.25
CA THR A 216 0.36 12.10 -17.16
C THR A 216 -0.79 11.36 -16.49
N GLY A 217 -0.56 10.77 -15.29
CA GLY A 217 -1.51 9.88 -14.64
C GLY A 217 -1.73 8.56 -15.41
N SER A 218 -0.79 8.17 -16.28
CA SER A 218 -0.89 6.93 -17.08
C SER A 218 -0.79 5.66 -16.22
N ALA A 219 -0.11 5.74 -15.08
CA ALA A 219 -0.10 4.75 -14.01
C ALA A 219 -0.02 5.46 -12.65
N TYR A 220 -0.69 4.91 -11.64
CA TYR A 220 -0.63 5.36 -10.24
C TYR A 220 -0.59 4.20 -9.25
N TYR A 221 -0.66 2.95 -9.70
CA TYR A 221 -0.28 1.77 -8.94
C TYR A 221 0.95 1.13 -9.55
N PHE A 222 1.90 0.81 -8.69
CA PHE A 222 3.19 0.23 -9.04
C PHE A 222 3.48 -0.98 -8.17
N PHE A 223 4.42 -1.80 -8.62
CA PHE A 223 5.08 -2.77 -7.76
C PHE A 223 6.59 -2.64 -7.91
N ALA A 224 7.29 -2.92 -6.81
CA ALA A 224 8.74 -2.97 -6.74
C ALA A 224 9.19 -4.37 -6.34
N ILE A 225 10.15 -4.91 -7.05
CA ILE A 225 10.72 -6.25 -6.82
C ILE A 225 12.25 -6.19 -6.84
N SER A 226 12.89 -6.93 -5.95
CA SER A 226 14.35 -7.11 -5.94
C SER A 226 14.81 -8.33 -6.75
N THR A 227 13.91 -9.29 -6.99
CA THR A 227 14.16 -10.48 -7.81
C THR A 227 13.34 -10.45 -9.07
N PRO A 228 13.91 -10.84 -10.24
CA PRO A 228 13.17 -10.87 -11.49
C PRO A 228 11.88 -11.69 -11.41
N ILE A 229 10.91 -11.33 -12.25
CA ILE A 229 9.72 -12.14 -12.49
C ILE A 229 10.23 -13.35 -13.31
N ASN A 230 10.38 -14.50 -12.63
CA ASN A 230 10.65 -15.75 -13.35
C ASN A 230 9.32 -16.37 -13.75
N ASP A 231 9.23 -16.80 -15.00
CA ASP A 231 8.09 -17.52 -15.58
C ASP A 231 7.76 -18.82 -14.85
#